data_31ade9c18acbb4582458258f7118b0ae
#
_entry.id   31ade9c18acbb4582458258f7118b0ae
#
_cell.length_a   1.000
_cell.length_b   1.000
_cell.length_c   1.000
_cell.angle_alpha   90.00
_cell.angle_beta   90.00
_cell.angle_gamma   90.00
#
_symmetry.space_group_name_H-M   'P 1'
#
loop_
_entity.id
_entity.type
_entity.pdbx_description
1 polymer ?
#
loop_
_entity_poly.entity_id
_entity_poly.type
_entity_poly.pdbx_seq_one_letter_code
_entity_poly.pdbx_strand_id
1 'polypeptide(L)'
;MASSAETTETSKPSTETTAETTTKSTKIITLKISDEAIFEVEDSVAMEILVIVKSFLEDQSPSTEIVPLSNILAKPFSQFIEFCKEHVMFKENPDKEKQKKISEFFLKEKSNEELLDMITVAKYLEAEDLLGLLSQAVADRIQIKSVEYMRKFFGIENDFTPEEEAKLCEERSWAFEDVDKDY
;
A
#
# COMPACT_ATOMS: atom_id res chain seq x y z
N MET A 1 13.98 -50.34 73.20
CA MET A 1 12.60 -50.31 72.81
C MET A 1 12.39 -48.97 72.15
N ALA A 2 12.45 -48.96 70.92
CA ALA A 2 11.54 -48.60 69.86
C ALA A 2 10.84 -47.25 70.03
N SER A 3 11.05 -46.29 69.22
CA SER A 3 10.03 -45.80 68.29
C SER A 3 10.56 -44.71 67.43
N SER A 4 10.32 -44.89 66.18
CA SER A 4 10.53 -43.97 65.06
C SER A 4 9.65 -42.71 65.20
N ALA A 5 10.17 -41.59 64.73
CA ALA A 5 9.37 -40.43 64.39
C ALA A 5 9.62 -40.07 62.91
N GLU A 6 8.60 -40.25 62.12
CA GLU A 6 8.52 -39.84 60.72
C GLU A 6 8.38 -38.33 60.60
N THR A 7 9.22 -37.76 59.77
CA THR A 7 9.10 -36.35 59.37
C THR A 7 8.39 -36.27 58.01
N THR A 8 7.22 -35.70 57.96
CA THR A 8 6.45 -35.39 56.75
C THR A 8 6.94 -34.08 56.17
N GLU A 9 7.54 -34.11 55.00
CA GLU A 9 7.82 -32.95 54.16
C GLU A 9 6.56 -32.54 53.38
N THR A 10 6.14 -31.30 53.59
CA THR A 10 5.03 -30.67 52.87
C THR A 10 5.59 -29.96 51.64
N SER A 11 5.41 -30.53 50.48
CA SER A 11 5.73 -29.90 49.21
C SER A 11 4.72 -28.85 48.85
N LYS A 12 5.22 -27.68 48.55
CA LYS A 12 4.52 -26.51 48.09
C LYS A 12 4.22 -26.64 46.57
N PRO A 13 3.02 -26.40 46.07
CA PRO A 13 2.80 -26.37 44.61
C PRO A 13 3.28 -25.05 44.01
N SER A 14 4.16 -25.20 43.02
CA SER A 14 4.57 -24.09 42.15
C SER A 14 3.39 -23.63 41.31
N THR A 15 3.07 -22.38 41.41
CA THR A 15 2.10 -21.72 40.55
C THR A 15 2.78 -21.43 39.20
N GLU A 16 2.49 -22.24 38.22
CA GLU A 16 2.81 -21.93 36.83
C GLU A 16 1.91 -20.75 36.37
N THR A 17 2.52 -19.60 36.22
CA THR A 17 1.91 -18.48 35.53
C THR A 17 1.92 -18.80 34.03
N THR A 18 0.81 -19.32 33.55
CA THR A 18 0.57 -19.45 32.10
C THR A 18 0.43 -18.06 31.55
N ALA A 19 1.48 -17.56 30.90
CA ALA A 19 1.37 -16.40 30.05
C ALA A 19 0.47 -16.79 28.86
N GLU A 20 -0.77 -16.34 28.87
CA GLU A 20 -1.63 -16.37 27.71
C GLU A 20 -1.01 -15.46 26.64
N THR A 21 -0.19 -16.05 25.78
CA THR A 21 0.13 -15.45 24.48
C THR A 21 -1.13 -15.50 23.66
N THR A 22 -1.85 -14.39 23.61
CA THR A 22 -2.97 -14.20 22.68
C THR A 22 -2.38 -14.18 21.27
N THR A 23 -2.21 -15.34 20.68
CA THR A 23 -1.97 -15.48 19.24
C THR A 23 -3.26 -15.04 18.55
N LYS A 24 -3.32 -13.77 18.11
CA LYS A 24 -4.30 -13.33 17.11
C LYS A 24 -4.14 -14.30 15.94
N SER A 25 -5.10 -15.17 15.72
CA SER A 25 -5.15 -15.99 14.51
C SER A 25 -5.32 -15.04 13.34
N THR A 26 -4.24 -14.72 12.67
CA THR A 26 -4.27 -13.85 11.49
C THR A 26 -4.84 -14.67 10.35
N LYS A 27 -6.09 -14.39 9.97
CA LYS A 27 -6.71 -15.00 8.81
C LYS A 27 -5.97 -14.51 7.57
N ILE A 28 -5.61 -15.43 6.68
CA ILE A 28 -4.93 -15.12 5.41
C ILE A 28 -5.98 -15.18 4.30
N ILE A 29 -6.00 -14.17 3.45
CA ILE A 29 -6.85 -14.10 2.27
C ILE A 29 -5.98 -14.33 1.05
N THR A 30 -6.39 -15.25 0.20
CA THR A 30 -5.69 -15.59 -1.04
C THR A 30 -6.29 -14.80 -2.21
N LEU A 31 -5.45 -14.02 -2.88
CA LEU A 31 -5.83 -13.22 -4.03
C LEU A 31 -5.22 -13.83 -5.29
N LYS A 32 -6.04 -14.09 -6.32
CA LYS A 32 -5.58 -14.58 -7.63
C LYS A 32 -5.72 -13.45 -8.65
N ILE A 33 -4.61 -13.06 -9.28
CA ILE A 33 -4.57 -11.99 -10.25
C ILE A 33 -4.53 -12.49 -11.70
N SER A 34 -4.60 -11.58 -12.68
CA SER A 34 -4.84 -11.91 -14.09
C SER A 34 -3.75 -12.75 -14.75
N ASP A 35 -2.51 -12.69 -14.29
CA ASP A 35 -1.38 -13.51 -14.75
C ASP A 35 -1.21 -14.82 -13.97
N GLU A 36 -2.30 -15.27 -13.32
CA GLU A 36 -2.37 -16.47 -12.48
C GLU A 36 -1.49 -16.45 -11.21
N ALA A 37 -0.80 -15.36 -10.94
CA ALA A 37 -0.04 -15.22 -9.70
C ALA A 37 -0.99 -15.19 -8.48
N ILE A 38 -0.53 -15.81 -7.41
CA ILE A 38 -1.27 -15.95 -6.16
C ILE A 38 -0.57 -15.12 -5.10
N PHE A 39 -1.33 -14.30 -4.39
CA PHE A 39 -0.85 -13.49 -3.28
C PHE A 39 -1.62 -13.84 -2.01
N GLU A 40 -0.89 -14.01 -0.94
CA GLU A 40 -1.43 -14.18 0.40
C GLU A 40 -1.31 -12.86 1.15
N VAL A 41 -2.44 -12.34 1.60
CA VAL A 41 -2.53 -11.05 2.30
C VAL A 41 -3.22 -11.28 3.64
N GLU A 42 -2.70 -10.65 4.68
CA GLU A 42 -3.32 -10.68 6.00
C GLU A 42 -4.70 -10.00 5.97
N ASP A 43 -5.66 -10.58 6.68
CA ASP A 43 -7.03 -10.08 6.79
C ASP A 43 -7.07 -8.60 7.20
N SER A 44 -6.23 -8.20 8.14
CA SER A 44 -6.08 -6.80 8.58
C SER A 44 -5.76 -5.84 7.44
N VAL A 45 -4.83 -6.22 6.58
CA VAL A 45 -4.45 -5.43 5.41
C VAL A 45 -5.53 -5.45 4.34
N ALA A 46 -6.10 -6.62 4.07
CA ALA A 46 -7.12 -6.78 3.04
C ALA A 46 -8.42 -6.04 3.38
N MET A 47 -8.90 -6.16 4.62
CA MET A 47 -10.17 -5.57 5.05
C MET A 47 -10.11 -4.05 5.23
N GLU A 48 -8.94 -3.51 5.52
CA GLU A 48 -8.79 -2.08 5.72
C GLU A 48 -8.58 -1.31 4.42
N ILE A 49 -7.92 -1.92 3.46
CA ILE A 49 -7.42 -1.24 2.26
C ILE A 49 -8.20 -1.64 1.01
N LEU A 50 -8.65 -2.88 0.92
CA LEU A 50 -9.22 -3.43 -0.29
C LEU A 50 -10.75 -3.52 -0.20
N VAL A 51 -11.43 -2.42 -0.48
CA VAL A 51 -12.92 -2.36 -0.45
C VAL A 51 -13.53 -3.43 -1.35
N ILE A 52 -12.99 -3.66 -2.53
CA ILE A 52 -13.45 -4.72 -3.45
C ILE A 52 -13.32 -6.11 -2.83
N VAL A 53 -12.21 -6.39 -2.14
CA VAL A 53 -12.00 -7.68 -1.47
C VAL A 53 -13.03 -7.87 -0.36
N LYS A 54 -13.29 -6.82 0.41
CA LYS A 54 -14.30 -6.82 1.47
C LYS A 54 -15.70 -7.12 0.91
N SER A 55 -16.13 -6.39 -0.11
CA SER A 55 -17.44 -6.61 -0.76
C SER A 55 -17.57 -8.03 -1.32
N PHE A 56 -16.50 -8.55 -1.95
CA PHE A 56 -16.49 -9.91 -2.47
C PHE A 56 -16.64 -10.95 -1.36
N LEU A 57 -15.98 -10.76 -0.22
CA LEU A 57 -16.05 -11.68 0.92
C LEU A 57 -17.40 -11.61 1.64
N GLU A 58 -18.06 -10.45 1.64
CA GLU A 58 -19.40 -10.26 2.21
C GLU A 58 -20.50 -10.95 1.37
N ASP A 59 -20.35 -10.95 0.03
CA ASP A 59 -21.31 -11.51 -0.91
C ASP A 59 -21.18 -13.04 -1.09
N GLN A 60 -20.03 -13.61 -0.77
CA GLN A 60 -19.74 -15.02 -1.00
C GLN A 60 -19.96 -15.86 0.27
N SER A 61 -20.31 -17.14 0.05
CA SER A 61 -20.37 -18.12 1.13
C SER A 61 -19.00 -18.28 1.81
N PRO A 62 -18.94 -18.56 3.11
CA PRO A 62 -17.69 -18.60 3.89
C PRO A 62 -16.64 -19.63 3.45
N SER A 63 -16.89 -20.35 2.36
CA SER A 63 -16.01 -21.36 1.79
C SER A 63 -15.12 -20.87 0.64
N THR A 64 -15.24 -19.59 0.22
CA THR A 64 -14.43 -19.07 -0.90
C THR A 64 -13.16 -18.43 -0.32
N GLU A 65 -12.06 -19.16 -0.36
CA GLU A 65 -10.76 -18.71 0.15
C GLU A 65 -9.97 -17.88 -0.87
N ILE A 66 -10.39 -17.85 -2.15
CA ILE A 66 -9.65 -17.22 -3.24
C ILE A 66 -10.50 -16.11 -3.86
N VAL A 67 -9.99 -14.89 -3.83
CA VAL A 67 -10.60 -13.72 -4.47
C VAL A 67 -9.94 -13.48 -5.83
N PRO A 68 -10.67 -13.58 -6.95
CA PRO A 68 -10.11 -13.31 -8.26
C PRO A 68 -10.08 -11.81 -8.54
N LEU A 69 -8.89 -11.29 -8.88
CA LEU A 69 -8.67 -9.91 -9.30
C LEU A 69 -8.27 -9.90 -10.78
N SER A 70 -9.21 -9.57 -11.65
CA SER A 70 -8.96 -9.43 -13.09
C SER A 70 -8.34 -8.07 -13.38
N ASN A 71 -7.58 -7.96 -14.48
CA ASN A 71 -7.01 -6.71 -14.97
C ASN A 71 -5.90 -6.07 -14.11
N ILE A 72 -5.29 -6.84 -13.22
CA ILE A 72 -4.10 -6.43 -12.47
C ILE A 72 -2.95 -7.37 -12.81
N LEU A 73 -1.75 -6.82 -12.98
CA LEU A 73 -0.51 -7.57 -13.19
C LEU A 73 0.22 -7.78 -11.85
N ALA A 74 1.01 -8.86 -11.76
CA ALA A 74 1.72 -9.25 -10.53
C ALA A 74 2.69 -8.18 -10.02
N LYS A 75 3.47 -7.58 -10.92
CA LYS A 75 4.50 -6.60 -10.54
C LYS A 75 3.90 -5.35 -9.90
N PRO A 76 2.96 -4.61 -10.53
CA PRO A 76 2.30 -3.48 -9.89
C PRO A 76 1.58 -3.85 -8.59
N PHE A 77 0.92 -5.00 -8.58
CA PHE A 77 0.19 -5.46 -7.40
C PHE A 77 1.11 -5.75 -6.21
N SER A 78 2.25 -6.41 -6.44
CA SER A 78 3.22 -6.70 -5.37
C SER A 78 3.76 -5.42 -4.73
N GLN A 79 4.10 -4.42 -5.54
CA GLN A 79 4.55 -3.11 -5.06
C GLN A 79 3.47 -2.38 -4.28
N PHE A 80 2.23 -2.46 -4.75
CA PHE A 80 1.09 -1.86 -4.06
C PHE A 80 0.83 -2.55 -2.72
N ILE A 81 0.87 -3.87 -2.63
CA ILE A 81 0.70 -4.60 -1.37
C ILE A 81 1.84 -4.31 -0.37
N GLU A 82 3.07 -4.15 -0.85
CA GLU A 82 4.19 -3.72 -0.01
C GLU A 82 3.89 -2.34 0.62
N PHE A 83 3.43 -1.39 -0.19
CA PHE A 83 3.01 -0.08 0.29
C PHE A 83 1.84 -0.15 1.29
N CYS A 84 0.86 -1.02 1.03
CA CYS A 84 -0.24 -1.26 1.96
C CYS A 84 0.22 -1.77 3.33
N LYS A 85 1.13 -2.74 3.34
CA LYS A 85 1.69 -3.28 4.59
C LYS A 85 2.40 -2.20 5.40
N GLU A 86 3.24 -1.41 4.75
CA GLU A 86 3.89 -0.28 5.37
C GLU A 86 2.87 0.73 5.92
N HIS A 87 1.84 1.05 5.14
CA HIS A 87 0.80 2.00 5.56
C HIS A 87 0.03 1.51 6.80
N VAL A 88 -0.39 0.24 6.83
CA VAL A 88 -1.10 -0.34 7.98
C VAL A 88 -0.22 -0.37 9.23
N MET A 89 1.04 -0.81 9.11
CA MET A 89 1.99 -0.81 10.23
C MET A 89 2.16 0.58 10.84
N PHE A 90 2.11 1.64 10.00
CA PHE A 90 2.25 3.01 10.48
C PHE A 90 0.95 3.64 10.96
N LYS A 91 -0.21 3.17 10.52
CA LYS A 91 -1.51 3.66 10.96
C LYS A 91 -1.74 3.40 12.45
N GLU A 92 -1.16 2.34 12.99
CA GLU A 92 -1.15 2.06 14.43
C GLU A 92 -0.24 3.00 15.24
N ASN A 93 0.63 3.77 14.58
CA ASN A 93 1.51 4.70 15.24
C ASN A 93 0.77 6.03 15.53
N PRO A 94 0.76 6.54 16.78
CA PRO A 94 0.06 7.78 17.13
C PRO A 94 0.67 9.04 16.48
N ASP A 95 1.88 8.96 15.92
CA ASP A 95 2.60 10.08 15.32
C ASP A 95 2.32 10.18 13.81
N LYS A 96 1.27 10.95 13.47
CA LYS A 96 0.85 11.19 12.08
C LYS A 96 1.94 11.83 11.19
N GLU A 97 2.83 12.62 11.77
CA GLU A 97 3.92 13.23 10.99
C GLU A 97 4.96 12.19 10.58
N LYS A 98 5.24 11.22 11.45
CA LYS A 98 6.12 10.11 11.09
C LYS A 98 5.51 9.23 10.01
N GLN A 99 4.20 8.93 10.11
CA GLN A 99 3.48 8.19 9.07
C GLN A 99 3.65 8.86 7.70
N LYS A 100 3.39 10.17 7.64
CA LYS A 100 3.51 10.94 6.40
C LYS A 100 4.92 10.88 5.83
N LYS A 101 5.95 11.12 6.66
CA LYS A 101 7.35 11.10 6.23
C LYS A 101 7.80 9.74 5.69
N ILE A 102 7.34 8.65 6.27
CA ILE A 102 7.69 7.29 5.82
C ILE A 102 7.01 6.97 4.50
N SER A 103 5.71 7.30 4.36
CA SER A 103 5.02 7.16 3.09
C SER A 103 5.67 8.01 1.99
N GLU A 104 6.02 9.25 2.29
CA GLU A 104 6.76 10.13 1.37
C GLU A 104 8.12 9.55 0.99
N PHE A 105 8.86 8.99 1.95
CA PHE A 105 10.16 8.36 1.69
C PHE A 105 10.02 7.14 0.79
N PHE A 106 9.09 6.25 1.10
CA PHE A 106 8.81 5.05 0.28
C PHE A 106 8.46 5.43 -1.16
N LEU A 107 7.54 6.39 -1.33
CA LEU A 107 7.08 6.83 -2.64
C LEU A 107 8.16 7.59 -3.41
N LYS A 108 9.08 8.25 -2.73
CA LYS A 108 10.17 9.02 -3.36
C LYS A 108 11.19 8.13 -4.07
N GLU A 109 11.39 6.90 -3.59
CA GLU A 109 12.30 5.93 -4.21
C GLU A 109 11.70 5.24 -5.45
N LYS A 110 10.37 5.28 -5.62
CA LYS A 110 9.71 4.64 -6.77
C LYS A 110 9.90 5.44 -8.04
N SER A 111 10.01 4.75 -9.16
CA SER A 111 10.03 5.39 -10.48
C SER A 111 8.67 6.02 -10.81
N ASN A 112 8.63 6.87 -11.84
CA ASN A 112 7.38 7.48 -12.30
C ASN A 112 6.39 6.44 -12.80
N GLU A 113 6.88 5.46 -13.56
CA GLU A 113 6.09 4.35 -14.08
C GLU A 113 5.49 3.51 -12.94
N GLU A 114 6.29 3.15 -11.95
CA GLU A 114 5.82 2.41 -10.77
C GLU A 114 4.75 3.15 -9.99
N LEU A 115 4.86 4.48 -9.85
CA LEU A 115 3.81 5.27 -9.19
C LEU A 115 2.49 5.26 -9.98
N LEU A 116 2.55 5.41 -11.30
CA LEU A 116 1.35 5.37 -12.15
C LEU A 116 0.69 3.99 -12.13
N ASP A 117 1.50 2.95 -12.16
CA ASP A 117 1.02 1.57 -12.02
C ASP A 117 0.31 1.34 -10.68
N MET A 118 0.92 1.81 -9.58
CA MET A 118 0.32 1.72 -8.24
C MET A 118 -0.99 2.52 -8.13
N ILE A 119 -1.09 3.70 -8.76
CA ILE A 119 -2.34 4.48 -8.83
C ILE A 119 -3.43 3.68 -9.55
N THR A 120 -3.08 3.03 -10.65
CA THR A 120 -4.03 2.20 -11.42
C THR A 120 -4.56 1.05 -10.56
N VAL A 121 -3.69 0.38 -9.81
CA VAL A 121 -4.06 -0.69 -8.86
C VAL A 121 -4.92 -0.12 -7.73
N ALA A 122 -4.51 0.99 -7.11
CA ALA A 122 -5.25 1.61 -6.01
C ALA A 122 -6.67 2.02 -6.43
N LYS A 123 -6.81 2.56 -7.64
CA LYS A 123 -8.10 2.94 -8.22
C LYS A 123 -8.99 1.72 -8.48
N TYR A 124 -8.42 0.65 -9.05
CA TYR A 124 -9.16 -0.57 -9.30
C TYR A 124 -9.65 -1.23 -8.00
N LEU A 125 -8.86 -1.17 -6.94
CA LEU A 125 -9.18 -1.76 -5.64
C LEU A 125 -10.01 -0.82 -4.74
N GLU A 126 -10.36 0.38 -5.23
CA GLU A 126 -11.10 1.41 -4.49
C GLU A 126 -10.44 1.79 -3.15
N ALA A 127 -9.11 1.76 -3.11
CA ALA A 127 -8.31 2.11 -1.94
C ALA A 127 -8.13 3.64 -1.86
N GLU A 128 -9.18 4.38 -1.49
CA GLU A 128 -9.25 5.84 -1.58
C GLU A 128 -8.14 6.56 -0.79
N ASP A 129 -7.86 6.12 0.44
CA ASP A 129 -6.81 6.74 1.29
C ASP A 129 -5.43 6.63 0.62
N LEU A 130 -5.11 5.44 0.08
CA LEU A 130 -3.85 5.20 -0.61
C LEU A 130 -3.79 5.89 -1.97
N LEU A 131 -4.91 5.93 -2.68
CA LEU A 131 -5.02 6.68 -3.93
C LEU A 131 -4.73 8.17 -3.72
N GLY A 132 -5.21 8.75 -2.61
CA GLY A 132 -4.92 10.12 -2.21
C GLY A 132 -3.42 10.36 -1.98
N LEU A 133 -2.75 9.46 -1.24
CA LEU A 133 -1.31 9.55 -0.99
C LEU A 133 -0.47 9.43 -2.28
N LEU A 134 -0.81 8.47 -3.13
CA LEU A 134 -0.14 8.26 -4.41
C LEU A 134 -0.32 9.45 -5.36
N SER A 135 -1.55 9.99 -5.42
CA SER A 135 -1.86 11.16 -6.22
C SER A 135 -1.09 12.40 -5.74
N GLN A 136 -0.97 12.59 -4.42
CA GLN A 136 -0.17 13.67 -3.84
C GLN A 136 1.31 13.51 -4.23
N ALA A 137 1.86 12.29 -4.16
CA ALA A 137 3.24 12.04 -4.55
C ALA A 137 3.52 12.36 -6.03
N VAL A 138 2.54 12.07 -6.91
CA VAL A 138 2.63 12.48 -8.32
C VAL A 138 2.56 13.99 -8.46
N ALA A 139 1.61 14.65 -7.78
CA ALA A 139 1.48 16.11 -7.80
C ALA A 139 2.77 16.81 -7.36
N ASP A 140 3.40 16.33 -6.29
CA ASP A 140 4.67 16.87 -5.77
C ASP A 140 5.82 16.70 -6.77
N ARG A 141 5.81 15.63 -7.59
CA ARG A 141 6.83 15.40 -8.61
C ARG A 141 6.68 16.26 -9.86
N ILE A 142 5.44 16.54 -10.24
CA ILE A 142 5.15 17.32 -11.46
C ILE A 142 5.00 18.82 -11.19
N GLN A 143 4.92 19.21 -9.93
CA GLN A 143 4.85 20.60 -9.52
C GLN A 143 6.03 21.38 -10.11
N ILE A 144 5.76 22.50 -10.76
CA ILE A 144 6.74 23.37 -11.41
C ILE A 144 7.62 22.72 -12.51
N LYS A 145 7.24 21.55 -13.00
CA LYS A 145 7.98 20.89 -14.09
C LYS A 145 7.51 21.34 -15.46
N SER A 146 8.43 21.23 -16.44
CA SER A 146 8.14 21.59 -17.83
C SER A 146 7.09 20.69 -18.48
N VAL A 147 6.50 21.17 -19.59
CA VAL A 147 5.53 20.39 -20.38
C VAL A 147 6.19 19.12 -20.93
N GLU A 148 7.44 19.20 -21.34
CA GLU A 148 8.22 18.05 -21.82
C GLU A 148 8.42 17.01 -20.71
N TYR A 149 8.69 17.46 -19.48
CA TYR A 149 8.76 16.56 -18.33
C TYR A 149 7.43 15.84 -18.11
N MET A 150 6.31 16.59 -18.14
CA MET A 150 4.98 15.99 -17.95
C MET A 150 4.63 14.98 -19.04
N ARG A 151 4.95 15.29 -20.33
CA ARG A 151 4.76 14.34 -21.42
C ARG A 151 5.54 13.05 -21.18
N LYS A 152 6.81 13.18 -20.80
CA LYS A 152 7.66 12.03 -20.46
C LYS A 152 7.18 11.27 -19.24
N PHE A 153 6.73 11.99 -18.20
CA PHE A 153 6.22 11.39 -16.98
C PHE A 153 4.99 10.51 -17.24
N PHE A 154 4.06 10.99 -18.04
CA PHE A 154 2.81 10.28 -18.37
C PHE A 154 2.89 9.43 -19.66
N GLY A 155 4.03 9.38 -20.33
CA GLY A 155 4.17 8.65 -21.59
C GLY A 155 3.35 9.23 -22.74
N ILE A 156 3.10 10.57 -22.73
CA ILE A 156 2.30 11.26 -23.73
C ILE A 156 3.21 11.72 -24.89
N GLU A 157 2.88 11.33 -26.11
CA GLU A 157 3.56 11.80 -27.31
C GLU A 157 3.19 13.26 -27.60
N ASN A 158 4.15 14.04 -28.14
CA ASN A 158 3.88 15.38 -28.60
C ASN A 158 3.28 15.31 -30.02
N ASP A 159 2.01 15.61 -30.16
CA ASP A 159 1.25 15.63 -31.42
C ASP A 159 1.11 17.03 -32.03
N PHE A 160 1.69 18.06 -31.39
CA PHE A 160 1.72 19.42 -31.92
C PHE A 160 2.86 19.60 -32.94
N THR A 161 2.57 20.37 -33.97
CA THR A 161 3.65 20.90 -34.85
C THR A 161 4.44 21.99 -34.11
N PRO A 162 5.70 22.25 -34.49
CA PRO A 162 6.50 23.32 -33.88
C PRO A 162 5.82 24.70 -33.91
N GLU A 163 5.07 24.99 -34.97
CA GLU A 163 4.34 26.23 -35.13
C GLU A 163 3.15 26.33 -34.16
N GLU A 164 2.41 25.24 -33.97
CA GLU A 164 1.29 25.17 -33.02
C GLU A 164 1.79 25.28 -31.58
N GLU A 165 2.90 24.61 -31.25
CA GLU A 165 3.51 24.68 -29.93
C GLU A 165 4.00 26.09 -29.61
N ALA A 166 4.70 26.76 -30.54
CA ALA A 166 5.15 28.13 -30.40
C ALA A 166 3.97 29.08 -30.16
N LYS A 167 2.87 28.91 -30.90
CA LYS A 167 1.66 29.71 -30.72
C LYS A 167 1.01 29.51 -29.37
N LEU A 168 0.93 28.27 -28.87
CA LEU A 168 0.42 27.96 -27.53
C LEU A 168 1.27 28.58 -26.43
N CYS A 169 2.61 28.54 -26.59
CA CYS A 169 3.52 29.19 -25.64
C CYS A 169 3.35 30.70 -25.61
N GLU A 170 3.13 31.34 -26.77
CA GLU A 170 2.88 32.79 -26.85
C GLU A 170 1.51 33.17 -26.23
N GLU A 171 0.45 32.45 -26.57
CA GLU A 171 -0.90 32.71 -26.06
C GLU A 171 -1.04 32.46 -24.54
N ARG A 172 -0.22 31.58 -23.98
CA ARG A 172 -0.29 31.14 -22.59
C ARG A 172 1.03 31.27 -21.85
N SER A 173 1.77 32.34 -22.12
CA SER A 173 3.09 32.59 -21.52
C SER A 173 3.11 32.47 -20.00
N TRP A 174 2.03 32.86 -19.34
CA TRP A 174 1.88 32.74 -17.87
C TRP A 174 2.00 31.30 -17.35
N ALA A 175 1.65 30.30 -18.15
CA ALA A 175 1.75 28.89 -17.77
C ALA A 175 3.18 28.34 -17.81
N PHE A 176 4.11 29.11 -18.43
CA PHE A 176 5.51 28.77 -18.59
C PHE A 176 6.42 29.67 -17.72
N GLU A 177 5.82 30.56 -16.93
CA GLU A 177 6.53 31.35 -15.91
C GLU A 177 6.81 30.42 -14.70
N ASP A 178 7.99 30.59 -14.08
CA ASP A 178 8.42 29.82 -12.89
C ASP A 178 8.54 28.29 -13.08
N VAL A 179 8.54 27.81 -14.31
CA VAL A 179 8.76 26.39 -14.62
C VAL A 179 10.25 26.06 -14.58
N ASP A 180 10.57 24.96 -13.89
CA ASP A 180 11.91 24.39 -13.85
C ASP A 180 12.32 23.94 -15.27
N LYS A 181 13.33 24.61 -15.83
CA LYS A 181 13.83 24.35 -17.20
C LYS A 181 15.00 23.36 -17.24
N ASP A 182 15.50 22.97 -16.07
CA ASP A 182 16.61 22.03 -15.96
C ASP A 182 16.09 20.59 -16.07
N TYR A 183 15.90 20.18 -17.35
CA TYR A 183 15.57 18.79 -17.63
C TYR A 183 16.12 18.32 -18.98
#